data_b1c62dddfe72b0e882151bf872a2aa2a
#
_entry.id   b1c62dddfe72b0e882151bf872a2aa2a
#
_cell.length_a   1.000
_cell.length_b   1.000
_cell.length_c   1.000
_cell.angle_alpha   90.00
_cell.angle_beta   90.00
_cell.angle_gamma   90.00
#
_symmetry.space_group_name_H-M   'P 1'
#
loop_
_entity.id
_entity.type
_entity.pdbx_description
1 polymer ?
#
loop_
_entity_poly.entity_id
_entity_poly.type
_entity_poly.pdbx_seq_one_letter_code
_entity_poly.pdbx_strand_id
1 'polypeptide(L)'
;SAATFGALAFSASSYARILGANDRINVGFMGTKSRGMGLLGSFAKMQGVNLTHNCDVDSRVLKKTHHAIIRAGFEPPKSDKDIRRILEDPTLDALVIAAPDHWHATAGVMALEAGKHVYVEKPLSHNPHEGEIFISAQDKYKKVVQMGNQQRSSAESIELMMLIEEGILGDIYRAETWYGNNRGSIGNGNSMPPPSWLDWDLWQGPAPRRPYKDIYVHYNWHWFWHWGTGEICNNAAHELDIARWAMDLDFPEKVSVTAGRNFYVKDDWEMY
;
A
#
# COMPACT_ATOMS: atom_id res chain seq x y z
N SER A 1 -56.82 -19.89 18.35
CA SER A 1 -55.85 -19.09 17.60
C SER A 1 -54.43 -19.49 17.97
N ALA A 2 -53.83 -20.34 17.14
CA ALA A 2 -52.44 -20.71 17.27
C ALA A 2 -51.57 -19.66 16.54
N ALA A 3 -50.71 -18.94 17.28
CA ALA A 3 -49.70 -18.03 16.72
C ALA A 3 -48.49 -18.84 16.26
N THR A 4 -48.31 -18.93 14.96
CA THR A 4 -47.15 -19.56 14.34
C THR A 4 -45.96 -18.61 14.47
N PHE A 5 -45.01 -18.91 15.35
CA PHE A 5 -43.71 -18.25 15.39
C PHE A 5 -42.88 -18.75 14.20
N GLY A 6 -42.71 -17.90 13.21
CA GLY A 6 -41.77 -18.11 12.11
C GLY A 6 -40.33 -18.05 12.62
N ALA A 7 -39.68 -19.19 12.71
CA ALA A 7 -38.24 -19.27 12.97
C ALA A 7 -37.50 -18.71 11.74
N LEU A 8 -36.90 -17.54 11.85
CA LEU A 8 -35.95 -17.02 10.88
C LEU A 8 -34.69 -17.90 10.95
N ALA A 9 -34.58 -18.82 9.99
CA ALA A 9 -33.35 -19.63 9.82
C ALA A 9 -32.23 -18.75 9.26
N PHE A 10 -31.38 -18.24 10.12
CA PHE A 10 -30.13 -17.61 9.70
C PHE A 10 -29.18 -18.71 9.19
N SER A 11 -28.55 -18.47 8.04
CA SER A 11 -27.54 -19.40 7.50
C SER A 11 -26.32 -19.49 8.43
N ALA A 12 -25.59 -20.61 8.40
CA ALA A 12 -24.38 -20.81 9.21
C ALA A 12 -23.35 -19.71 8.99
N SER A 13 -23.30 -19.12 7.78
CA SER A 13 -22.45 -17.95 7.47
C SER A 13 -22.93 -16.66 8.16
N SER A 14 -24.23 -16.51 8.42
CA SER A 14 -24.75 -15.37 9.20
C SER A 14 -24.41 -15.52 10.68
N TYR A 15 -24.45 -16.73 11.22
CA TYR A 15 -24.04 -17.01 12.61
C TYR A 15 -22.56 -16.80 12.84
N ALA A 16 -21.69 -17.24 11.90
CA ALA A 16 -20.25 -16.99 11.97
C ALA A 16 -19.89 -15.51 11.92
N ARG A 17 -20.78 -14.65 11.36
CA ARG A 17 -20.62 -13.19 11.37
C ARG A 17 -21.10 -12.54 12.67
N ILE A 18 -21.99 -13.16 13.41
CA ILE A 18 -22.57 -12.63 14.66
C ILE A 18 -21.69 -13.00 15.87
N LEU A 19 -21.16 -14.23 15.91
CA LEU A 19 -20.22 -14.66 16.93
C LEU A 19 -18.87 -14.00 16.71
N GLY A 20 -18.44 -13.11 17.62
CA GLY A 20 -17.18 -12.39 17.53
C GLY A 20 -17.25 -11.07 16.73
N ALA A 21 -18.41 -10.43 16.64
CA ALA A 21 -18.49 -9.10 15.99
C ALA A 21 -17.57 -8.07 16.65
N ASN A 22 -17.29 -8.21 17.95
CA ASN A 22 -16.34 -7.38 18.69
C ASN A 22 -14.88 -7.85 18.56
N ASP A 23 -14.64 -9.03 17.98
CA ASP A 23 -13.30 -9.61 17.81
C ASP A 23 -12.76 -9.41 16.38
N ARG A 24 -13.49 -8.70 15.53
CA ARG A 24 -13.07 -8.44 14.16
C ARG A 24 -12.30 -7.13 14.06
N ILE A 25 -11.24 -7.18 13.26
CA ILE A 25 -10.45 -6.00 12.92
C ILE A 25 -11.14 -5.25 11.78
N ASN A 26 -11.57 -4.03 12.04
CA ASN A 26 -12.16 -3.15 11.04
C ASN A 26 -11.05 -2.46 10.24
N VAL A 27 -10.97 -2.77 8.96
CA VAL A 27 -9.91 -2.31 8.07
C VAL A 27 -10.44 -1.31 7.06
N GLY A 28 -9.71 -0.21 6.93
CA GLY A 28 -9.91 0.80 5.89
C GLY A 28 -8.79 0.75 4.84
N PHE A 29 -9.09 1.24 3.64
CA PHE A 29 -8.15 1.27 2.52
C PHE A 29 -7.98 2.68 2.00
N MET A 30 -6.72 3.10 1.77
CA MET A 30 -6.36 4.34 1.09
C MET A 30 -5.57 4.03 -0.18
N GLY A 31 -6.06 4.51 -1.34
CA GLY A 31 -5.48 4.19 -2.64
C GLY A 31 -5.87 2.79 -3.12
N THR A 32 -6.99 2.68 -3.82
CA THR A 32 -7.63 1.39 -4.07
C THR A 32 -7.68 1.01 -5.55
N LYS A 33 -6.81 1.59 -6.39
CA LYS A 33 -6.77 1.20 -7.80
C LYS A 33 -6.10 -0.17 -7.99
N SER A 34 -4.90 -0.25 -8.48
CA SER A 34 -4.22 -1.51 -8.87
C SER A 34 -3.84 -2.36 -7.65
N ARG A 35 -2.80 -1.96 -6.96
CA ARG A 35 -2.26 -2.71 -5.82
C ARG A 35 -3.24 -2.76 -4.65
N GLY A 36 -3.85 -1.62 -4.34
CA GLY A 36 -4.84 -1.57 -3.27
C GLY A 36 -6.04 -2.48 -3.49
N MET A 37 -6.49 -2.66 -4.74
CA MET A 37 -7.55 -3.64 -5.06
C MET A 37 -7.07 -5.08 -4.87
N GLY A 38 -5.82 -5.39 -5.20
CA GLY A 38 -5.22 -6.70 -4.93
C GLY A 38 -5.16 -6.99 -3.43
N LEU A 39 -4.71 -6.03 -2.63
CA LEU A 39 -4.69 -6.13 -1.17
C LEU A 39 -6.10 -6.32 -0.60
N LEU A 40 -7.06 -5.52 -1.05
CA LEU A 40 -8.46 -5.65 -0.65
C LEU A 40 -8.97 -7.08 -0.88
N GLY A 41 -8.66 -7.67 -2.04
CA GLY A 41 -9.02 -9.05 -2.35
C GLY A 41 -8.36 -10.09 -1.43
N SER A 42 -7.15 -9.81 -0.94
CA SER A 42 -6.45 -10.66 0.02
C SER A 42 -7.06 -10.52 1.42
N PHE A 43 -7.26 -9.29 1.90
CA PHE A 43 -7.87 -9.03 3.20
C PHE A 43 -9.32 -9.54 3.29
N ALA A 44 -10.07 -9.48 2.20
CA ALA A 44 -11.45 -10.00 2.14
C ALA A 44 -11.56 -11.52 2.41
N LYS A 45 -10.47 -12.26 2.24
CA LYS A 45 -10.41 -13.70 2.48
C LYS A 45 -9.96 -14.06 3.91
N MET A 46 -9.47 -13.09 4.67
CA MET A 46 -8.96 -13.33 6.02
C MET A 46 -10.11 -13.49 7.01
N GLN A 47 -10.00 -14.48 7.89
CA GLN A 47 -10.93 -14.61 9.02
C GLN A 47 -10.67 -13.49 10.03
N GLY A 48 -11.73 -13.01 10.67
CA GLY A 48 -11.62 -11.94 11.68
C GLY A 48 -11.35 -10.54 11.11
N VAL A 49 -11.41 -10.34 9.79
CA VAL A 49 -11.31 -9.03 9.14
C VAL A 49 -12.67 -8.55 8.67
N ASN A 50 -12.92 -7.26 8.81
CA ASN A 50 -14.08 -6.57 8.31
C ASN A 50 -13.65 -5.34 7.48
N LEU A 51 -14.09 -5.25 6.23
CA LEU A 51 -13.74 -4.14 5.33
C LEU A 51 -14.77 -3.03 5.49
N THR A 52 -14.42 -1.97 6.21
CA THR A 52 -15.39 -0.97 6.68
C THR A 52 -15.21 0.42 6.08
N HIS A 53 -14.04 0.73 5.55
CA HIS A 53 -13.73 2.07 5.07
C HIS A 53 -12.97 2.04 3.74
N ASN A 54 -13.19 3.06 2.91
CA ASN A 54 -12.60 3.19 1.58
C ASN A 54 -12.28 4.65 1.27
N CYS A 55 -11.03 4.94 0.94
CA CYS A 55 -10.54 6.27 0.61
C CYS A 55 -9.82 6.28 -0.73
N ASP A 56 -10.28 7.10 -1.67
CA ASP A 56 -9.58 7.35 -2.94
C ASP A 56 -10.00 8.69 -3.52
N VAL A 57 -9.05 9.43 -4.06
CA VAL A 57 -9.26 10.76 -4.65
C VAL A 57 -9.81 10.70 -6.08
N ASP A 58 -9.81 9.53 -6.73
CA ASP A 58 -10.52 9.26 -7.97
C ASP A 58 -11.93 8.72 -7.66
N SER A 59 -12.95 9.53 -7.93
CA SER A 59 -14.35 9.19 -7.63
C SER A 59 -14.83 7.91 -8.33
N ARG A 60 -14.23 7.55 -9.46
CA ARG A 60 -14.53 6.31 -10.21
C ARG A 60 -13.96 5.09 -9.50
N VAL A 61 -12.72 5.21 -9.00
CA VAL A 61 -12.04 4.17 -8.22
C VAL A 61 -12.76 4.00 -6.89
N LEU A 62 -13.05 5.10 -6.19
CA LEU A 62 -13.82 5.11 -4.95
C LEU A 62 -15.14 4.33 -5.08
N LYS A 63 -15.91 4.63 -6.11
CA LYS A 63 -17.17 3.93 -6.42
C LYS A 63 -16.97 2.44 -6.75
N LYS A 64 -15.95 2.13 -7.56
CA LYS A 64 -15.62 0.74 -7.93
C LYS A 64 -15.27 -0.10 -6.70
N THR A 65 -14.47 0.45 -5.81
CA THR A 65 -14.04 -0.22 -4.57
C THR A 65 -15.20 -0.39 -3.61
N HIS A 66 -16.05 0.61 -3.45
CA HIS A 66 -17.28 0.51 -2.67
C HIS A 66 -18.11 -0.71 -3.09
N HIS A 67 -18.36 -0.86 -4.39
CA HIS A 67 -19.09 -2.02 -4.91
C HIS A 67 -18.31 -3.34 -4.78
N ALA A 68 -16.96 -3.31 -4.83
CA ALA A 68 -16.16 -4.51 -4.65
C ALA A 68 -16.26 -5.05 -3.22
N ILE A 69 -16.26 -4.19 -2.22
CA ILE A 69 -16.43 -4.55 -0.81
C ILE A 69 -17.81 -5.19 -0.59
N ILE A 70 -18.88 -4.60 -1.12
CA ILE A 70 -20.24 -5.17 -1.03
C ILE A 70 -20.31 -6.54 -1.71
N ARG A 71 -19.74 -6.69 -2.91
CA ARG A 71 -19.72 -7.97 -3.63
C ARG A 71 -18.90 -9.05 -2.90
N ALA A 72 -17.90 -8.65 -2.12
CA ALA A 72 -17.16 -9.57 -1.26
C ALA A 72 -17.95 -10.00 -0.01
N GLY A 73 -19.16 -9.48 0.16
CA GLY A 73 -20.09 -9.87 1.22
C GLY A 73 -19.95 -9.07 2.50
N PHE A 74 -19.31 -7.91 2.46
CA PHE A 74 -19.25 -6.95 3.57
C PHE A 74 -20.38 -5.91 3.48
N GLU A 75 -20.65 -5.26 4.60
CA GLU A 75 -21.55 -4.11 4.62
C GLU A 75 -20.99 -2.95 3.78
N PRO A 76 -21.83 -2.04 3.28
CA PRO A 76 -21.40 -0.87 2.54
C PRO A 76 -20.35 -0.07 3.34
N PRO A 77 -19.13 0.14 2.80
CA PRO A 77 -18.09 0.85 3.52
C PRO A 77 -18.39 2.35 3.60
N LYS A 78 -17.93 2.99 4.66
CA LYS A 78 -17.82 4.45 4.71
C LYS A 78 -16.76 4.88 3.70
N SER A 79 -17.15 5.73 2.76
CA SER A 79 -16.30 6.12 1.63
C SER A 79 -16.10 7.63 1.62
N ASP A 80 -14.85 8.09 1.56
CA ASP A 80 -14.49 9.50 1.45
C ASP A 80 -13.24 9.66 0.56
N LYS A 81 -13.09 10.83 -0.04
CA LYS A 81 -11.87 11.18 -0.78
C LYS A 81 -10.73 11.69 0.11
N ASP A 82 -11.06 12.12 1.31
CA ASP A 82 -10.12 12.67 2.28
C ASP A 82 -9.88 11.68 3.42
N ILE A 83 -8.63 11.21 3.52
CA ILE A 83 -8.23 10.23 4.53
C ILE A 83 -8.47 10.74 5.96
N ARG A 84 -8.39 12.04 6.19
CA ARG A 84 -8.62 12.64 7.50
C ARG A 84 -10.03 12.33 8.02
N ARG A 85 -11.04 12.32 7.14
CA ARG A 85 -12.43 11.96 7.46
C ARG A 85 -12.58 10.49 7.85
N ILE A 86 -11.84 9.63 7.16
CA ILE A 86 -11.83 8.20 7.47
C ILE A 86 -11.20 7.95 8.84
N LEU A 87 -10.12 8.65 9.18
CA LEU A 87 -9.40 8.48 10.44
C LEU A 87 -10.15 9.02 11.66
N GLU A 88 -11.11 9.93 11.49
CA GLU A 88 -12.00 10.42 12.55
C GLU A 88 -12.89 9.31 13.13
N ASP A 89 -13.11 8.20 12.41
CA ASP A 89 -13.99 7.13 12.86
C ASP A 89 -13.33 6.27 13.95
N PRO A 90 -13.86 6.24 15.17
CA PRO A 90 -13.29 5.43 16.25
C PRO A 90 -13.42 3.92 16.01
N THR A 91 -14.32 3.49 15.12
CA THR A 91 -14.54 2.06 14.83
C THR A 91 -13.52 1.47 13.86
N LEU A 92 -12.71 2.30 13.20
CA LEU A 92 -11.60 1.85 12.36
C LEU A 92 -10.46 1.38 13.25
N ASP A 93 -9.93 0.17 13.03
CA ASP A 93 -8.80 -0.39 13.78
C ASP A 93 -7.49 -0.29 13.03
N ALA A 94 -7.51 -0.50 11.71
CA ALA A 94 -6.31 -0.50 10.88
C ALA A 94 -6.53 0.14 9.51
N LEU A 95 -5.50 0.82 9.02
CA LEU A 95 -5.46 1.42 7.68
C LEU A 95 -4.47 0.69 6.78
N VAL A 96 -4.92 0.28 5.60
CA VAL A 96 -4.08 -0.23 4.50
C VAL A 96 -3.82 0.90 3.52
N ILE A 97 -2.55 1.25 3.33
CA ILE A 97 -2.11 2.35 2.47
C ILE A 97 -1.44 1.78 1.22
N ALA A 98 -2.03 2.04 0.05
CA ALA A 98 -1.49 1.72 -1.27
C ALA A 98 -1.65 2.92 -2.22
N ALA A 99 -1.52 4.11 -1.67
CA ALA A 99 -1.43 5.38 -2.37
C ALA A 99 -0.03 5.55 -3.00
N PRO A 100 0.25 6.62 -3.77
CA PRO A 100 1.61 6.94 -4.21
C PRO A 100 2.57 7.21 -3.04
N ASP A 101 3.88 6.99 -3.29
CA ASP A 101 4.93 6.96 -2.25
C ASP A 101 4.94 8.18 -1.32
N HIS A 102 4.71 9.38 -1.88
CA HIS A 102 4.67 10.63 -1.10
C HIS A 102 3.56 10.69 -0.03
N TRP A 103 2.56 9.82 -0.11
CA TRP A 103 1.52 9.71 0.88
C TRP A 103 1.81 8.70 1.99
N HIS A 104 2.75 7.75 1.77
CA HIS A 104 2.94 6.60 2.65
C HIS A 104 3.22 7.01 4.10
N ALA A 105 4.29 7.77 4.34
CA ALA A 105 4.65 8.19 5.69
C ALA A 105 3.60 9.15 6.29
N THR A 106 3.16 10.14 5.52
CA THR A 106 2.18 11.12 6.00
C THR A 106 0.88 10.46 6.44
N ALA A 107 0.28 9.62 5.58
CA ALA A 107 -0.96 8.92 5.93
C ALA A 107 -0.74 7.92 7.07
N GLY A 108 0.41 7.25 7.10
CA GLY A 108 0.77 6.33 8.17
C GLY A 108 0.88 7.02 9.52
N VAL A 109 1.60 8.13 9.61
CA VAL A 109 1.73 8.92 10.85
C VAL A 109 0.36 9.44 11.31
N MET A 110 -0.46 9.96 10.40
CA MET A 110 -1.82 10.40 10.72
C MET A 110 -2.69 9.25 11.27
N ALA A 111 -2.57 8.05 10.70
CA ALA A 111 -3.28 6.87 11.17
C ALA A 111 -2.82 6.46 12.58
N LEU A 112 -1.50 6.44 12.83
CA LEU A 112 -0.95 6.15 14.15
C LEU A 112 -1.41 7.16 15.19
N GLU A 113 -1.40 8.46 14.87
CA GLU A 113 -1.88 9.54 15.72
C GLU A 113 -3.37 9.39 16.06
N ALA A 114 -4.17 8.94 15.08
CA ALA A 114 -5.58 8.59 15.27
C ALA A 114 -5.80 7.25 16.01
N GLY A 115 -4.74 6.61 16.50
CA GLY A 115 -4.80 5.35 17.24
C GLY A 115 -5.03 4.11 16.40
N LYS A 116 -4.76 4.14 15.08
CA LYS A 116 -4.95 3.02 14.15
C LYS A 116 -3.64 2.27 13.91
N HIS A 117 -3.74 0.96 13.63
CA HIS A 117 -2.64 0.17 13.09
C HIS A 117 -2.47 0.45 11.60
N VAL A 118 -1.29 0.18 11.04
CA VAL A 118 -0.99 0.52 9.65
C VAL A 118 -0.37 -0.67 8.91
N TYR A 119 -0.93 -0.97 7.75
CA TYR A 119 -0.23 -1.68 6.69
C TYR A 119 0.05 -0.68 5.56
N VAL A 120 1.31 -0.53 5.17
CA VAL A 120 1.72 0.38 4.10
C VAL A 120 2.48 -0.37 3.01
N GLU A 121 2.17 -0.10 1.74
CA GLU A 121 2.94 -0.66 0.63
C GLU A 121 4.39 -0.13 0.62
N LYS A 122 5.25 -0.87 -0.04
CA LYS A 122 6.64 -0.45 -0.26
C LYS A 122 6.69 0.73 -1.28
N PRO A 123 7.64 1.66 -1.16
CA PRO A 123 8.55 1.84 -0.03
C PRO A 123 7.82 2.40 1.19
N LEU A 124 8.39 2.22 2.37
CA LEU A 124 7.79 2.72 3.63
C LEU A 124 7.49 4.22 3.60
N SER A 125 8.35 4.97 2.91
CA SER A 125 8.33 6.44 2.86
C SER A 125 8.92 6.93 1.53
N HIS A 126 8.69 8.21 1.22
CA HIS A 126 9.21 8.85 0.03
C HIS A 126 10.72 9.21 0.15
N ASN A 127 11.21 9.38 1.37
CA ASN A 127 12.62 9.63 1.67
C ASN A 127 13.00 9.08 3.05
N PRO A 128 14.30 8.91 3.37
CA PRO A 128 14.75 8.33 4.63
C PRO A 128 14.25 9.08 5.86
N HIS A 129 14.22 10.40 5.84
CA HIS A 129 13.80 11.20 6.98
C HIS A 129 12.31 10.97 7.34
N GLU A 130 11.45 10.84 6.35
CA GLU A 130 10.05 10.46 6.57
C GLU A 130 9.95 9.05 7.18
N GLY A 131 10.84 8.13 6.79
CA GLY A 131 10.92 6.79 7.37
C GLY A 131 11.26 6.84 8.86
N GLU A 132 12.22 7.66 9.26
CA GLU A 132 12.60 7.89 10.68
C GLU A 132 11.43 8.47 11.48
N ILE A 133 10.71 9.43 10.93
CA ILE A 133 9.50 10.00 11.54
C ILE A 133 8.43 8.93 11.72
N PHE A 134 8.23 8.09 10.72
CA PHE A 134 7.21 7.04 10.77
C PHE A 134 7.52 5.99 11.85
N ILE A 135 8.79 5.55 11.96
CA ILE A 135 9.23 4.63 13.02
C ILE A 135 9.06 5.28 14.40
N SER A 136 9.48 6.54 14.54
CA SER A 136 9.30 7.29 15.78
C SER A 136 7.82 7.44 16.18
N ALA A 137 6.93 7.61 15.22
CA ALA A 137 5.50 7.66 15.45
C ALA A 137 4.95 6.29 15.89
N GLN A 138 5.40 5.19 15.28
CA GLN A 138 5.05 3.83 15.72
C GLN A 138 5.39 3.64 17.20
N ASP A 139 6.60 4.02 17.61
CA ASP A 139 7.05 3.90 18.97
C ASP A 139 6.28 4.79 19.94
N LYS A 140 5.99 6.02 19.54
CA LYS A 140 5.21 6.98 20.33
C LYS A 140 3.78 6.50 20.58
N TYR A 141 3.09 6.07 19.54
CA TYR A 141 1.66 5.71 19.61
C TYR A 141 1.41 4.25 19.96
N LYS A 142 2.47 3.41 20.04
CA LYS A 142 2.41 1.99 20.41
C LYS A 142 1.45 1.19 19.50
N LYS A 143 1.48 1.44 18.21
CA LYS A 143 0.68 0.74 17.21
C LYS A 143 1.57 -0.15 16.34
N VAL A 144 0.97 -1.13 15.70
CA VAL A 144 1.67 -2.01 14.76
C VAL A 144 1.75 -1.33 13.40
N VAL A 145 2.94 -1.32 12.80
CA VAL A 145 3.18 -0.94 11.41
C VAL A 145 3.78 -2.13 10.67
N GLN A 146 3.18 -2.49 9.54
CA GLN A 146 3.68 -3.53 8.65
C GLN A 146 3.92 -2.93 7.27
N MET A 147 5.16 -3.00 6.76
CA MET A 147 5.44 -2.70 5.36
C MET A 147 5.17 -3.92 4.47
N GLY A 148 4.63 -3.68 3.29
CA GLY A 148 4.22 -4.69 2.32
C GLY A 148 5.37 -5.27 1.51
N ASN A 149 6.19 -6.13 2.10
CA ASN A 149 7.22 -6.93 1.44
C ASN A 149 6.71 -8.36 1.20
N GLN A 150 5.88 -8.53 0.18
CA GLN A 150 5.17 -9.79 -0.06
C GLN A 150 6.05 -11.01 -0.29
N GLN A 151 7.28 -10.84 -0.79
CA GLN A 151 8.21 -11.96 -1.00
C GLN A 151 8.61 -12.64 0.32
N ARG A 152 8.63 -11.89 1.43
CA ARG A 152 8.87 -12.47 2.77
C ARG A 152 7.74 -13.37 3.27
N SER A 153 6.61 -13.40 2.58
CA SER A 153 5.46 -14.26 2.90
C SER A 153 5.23 -15.35 1.85
N SER A 154 6.10 -15.47 0.83
CA SER A 154 6.02 -16.56 -0.13
C SER A 154 6.60 -17.84 0.48
N ALA A 155 5.90 -18.95 0.31
CA ALA A 155 6.32 -20.25 0.86
C ALA A 155 7.71 -20.64 0.32
N GLU A 156 7.96 -20.40 -0.95
CA GLU A 156 9.21 -20.71 -1.62
C GLU A 156 10.37 -19.87 -1.08
N SER A 157 10.14 -18.57 -0.81
CA SER A 157 11.16 -17.72 -0.21
C SER A 157 11.47 -18.14 1.23
N ILE A 158 10.45 -18.48 2.01
CA ILE A 158 10.62 -18.94 3.39
C ILE A 158 11.42 -20.25 3.41
N GLU A 159 11.05 -21.23 2.57
CA GLU A 159 11.77 -22.49 2.45
C GLU A 159 13.23 -22.29 2.04
N LEU A 160 13.48 -21.42 1.07
CA LEU A 160 14.85 -21.09 0.65
C LEU A 160 15.67 -20.50 1.82
N MET A 161 15.09 -19.56 2.58
CA MET A 161 15.78 -18.97 3.72
C MET A 161 16.10 -20.00 4.82
N MET A 162 15.17 -20.93 5.10
CA MET A 162 15.42 -22.03 6.03
C MET A 162 16.59 -22.92 5.58
N LEU A 163 16.65 -23.27 4.29
CA LEU A 163 17.78 -24.06 3.75
C LEU A 163 19.10 -23.29 3.83
N ILE A 164 19.08 -21.97 3.64
CA ILE A 164 20.27 -21.13 3.78
C ILE A 164 20.73 -21.11 5.25
N GLU A 165 19.80 -20.95 6.19
CA GLU A 165 20.11 -21.00 7.63
C GLU A 165 20.66 -22.35 8.07
N GLU A 166 20.21 -23.46 7.45
CA GLU A 166 20.75 -24.79 7.64
C GLU A 166 22.15 -25.00 7.05
N GLY A 167 22.67 -23.99 6.32
CA GLY A 167 24.05 -23.97 5.81
C GLY A 167 24.22 -24.64 4.45
N ILE A 168 23.16 -24.83 3.64
CA ILE A 168 23.25 -25.47 2.31
C ILE A 168 24.25 -24.76 1.37
N LEU A 169 24.46 -23.45 1.55
CA LEU A 169 25.39 -22.65 0.76
C LEU A 169 26.74 -22.41 1.47
N GLY A 170 26.90 -22.86 2.72
CA GLY A 170 28.02 -22.48 3.55
C GLY A 170 28.04 -20.98 3.86
N ASP A 171 29.22 -20.41 4.05
CA ASP A 171 29.41 -18.98 4.36
C ASP A 171 29.08 -18.11 3.13
N ILE A 172 28.06 -17.32 3.20
CA ILE A 172 27.65 -16.40 2.13
C ILE A 172 28.43 -15.10 2.27
N TYR A 173 29.29 -14.80 1.30
CA TYR A 173 30.09 -13.57 1.28
C TYR A 173 29.65 -12.57 0.19
N ARG A 174 28.75 -12.96 -0.71
CA ARG A 174 28.27 -12.12 -1.82
C ARG A 174 26.86 -12.54 -2.25
N ALA A 175 26.00 -11.56 -2.50
CA ALA A 175 24.76 -11.74 -3.22
C ALA A 175 24.70 -10.80 -4.43
N GLU A 176 24.15 -11.28 -5.51
CA GLU A 176 23.85 -10.48 -6.70
C GLU A 176 22.36 -10.55 -6.97
N THR A 177 21.77 -9.39 -7.20
CA THR A 177 20.36 -9.29 -7.60
C THR A 177 20.24 -8.45 -8.86
N TRP A 178 19.24 -8.72 -9.64
CA TRP A 178 18.97 -7.95 -10.85
C TRP A 178 17.46 -7.86 -11.09
N TYR A 179 17.07 -6.77 -11.69
CA TYR A 179 15.71 -6.57 -12.15
C TYR A 179 15.75 -6.16 -13.64
N GLY A 180 15.05 -6.90 -14.45
CA GLY A 180 14.94 -6.64 -15.89
C GLY A 180 13.51 -6.26 -16.26
N ASN A 181 13.28 -5.03 -16.71
CA ASN A 181 12.00 -4.60 -17.22
C ASN A 181 12.17 -3.69 -18.44
N ASN A 182 11.47 -4.02 -19.50
CA ASN A 182 11.43 -3.20 -20.68
C ASN A 182 10.31 -2.15 -20.55
N ARG A 183 10.60 -1.05 -19.82
CA ARG A 183 9.68 0.09 -19.73
C ARG A 183 9.58 0.79 -21.09
N GLY A 184 8.36 0.97 -21.56
CA GLY A 184 8.11 1.77 -22.76
C GLY A 184 8.22 3.26 -22.49
N SER A 185 8.28 4.07 -23.58
CA SER A 185 8.16 5.52 -23.48
C SER A 185 6.91 5.96 -22.73
N ILE A 186 7.04 6.95 -21.87
CA ILE A 186 5.90 7.64 -21.28
C ILE A 186 5.50 8.90 -22.06
N GLY A 187 6.34 9.33 -23.01
CA GLY A 187 6.13 10.53 -23.83
C GLY A 187 6.20 11.83 -23.03
N ASN A 188 5.58 12.85 -23.59
CA ASN A 188 5.49 14.18 -22.99
C ASN A 188 4.03 14.50 -22.64
N GLY A 189 3.79 14.94 -21.41
CA GLY A 189 2.46 15.26 -20.93
C GLY A 189 2.02 16.67 -21.28
N ASN A 190 0.74 16.86 -21.55
CA ASN A 190 0.13 18.16 -21.78
C ASN A 190 -0.37 18.76 -20.46
N SER A 191 -0.04 20.04 -20.22
CA SER A 191 -0.64 20.78 -19.13
C SER A 191 -2.11 21.05 -19.43
N MET A 192 -2.99 20.65 -18.50
CA MET A 192 -4.43 20.82 -18.64
C MET A 192 -5.10 20.89 -17.25
N PRO A 193 -6.34 21.34 -17.15
CA PRO A 193 -7.09 21.23 -15.91
C PRO A 193 -7.22 19.76 -15.47
N PRO A 194 -7.15 19.46 -14.16
CA PRO A 194 -7.42 18.12 -13.67
C PRO A 194 -8.80 17.64 -14.11
N PRO A 195 -8.95 16.36 -14.48
CA PRO A 195 -10.26 15.83 -14.83
C PRO A 195 -11.21 15.87 -13.63
N SER A 196 -12.50 16.06 -13.87
CA SER A 196 -13.53 16.22 -12.83
C SER A 196 -13.69 15.05 -11.86
N TRP A 197 -13.18 13.89 -12.24
CA TRP A 197 -13.20 12.69 -11.39
C TRP A 197 -12.03 12.61 -10.42
N LEU A 198 -11.00 13.47 -10.56
CA LEU A 198 -9.78 13.47 -9.75
C LEU A 198 -9.72 14.72 -8.87
N ASP A 199 -9.61 14.54 -7.56
CA ASP A 199 -9.25 15.62 -6.66
C ASP A 199 -7.71 15.77 -6.66
N TRP A 200 -7.22 16.67 -7.52
CA TRP A 200 -5.78 16.86 -7.73
C TRP A 200 -5.07 17.43 -6.51
N ASP A 201 -5.72 18.27 -5.72
CA ASP A 201 -5.13 18.81 -4.50
C ASP A 201 -4.92 17.75 -3.43
N LEU A 202 -5.93 16.92 -3.20
CA LEU A 202 -5.80 15.78 -2.28
C LEU A 202 -4.85 14.72 -2.84
N TRP A 203 -4.82 14.54 -4.18
CA TRP A 203 -3.87 13.60 -4.77
C TRP A 203 -2.42 14.01 -4.51
N GLN A 204 -2.08 15.30 -4.66
CA GLN A 204 -0.74 15.84 -4.35
C GLN A 204 -0.43 15.79 -2.84
N GLY A 205 -1.44 15.90 -1.99
CA GLY A 205 -1.29 15.75 -0.54
C GLY A 205 -0.17 16.58 0.06
N PRO A 206 0.85 15.94 0.70
CA PRO A 206 1.98 16.65 1.31
C PRO A 206 2.99 17.21 0.32
N ALA A 207 2.97 16.76 -0.95
CA ALA A 207 3.94 17.19 -1.95
C ALA A 207 3.73 18.67 -2.34
N PRO A 208 4.81 19.38 -2.77
CA PRO A 208 4.68 20.71 -3.34
C PRO A 208 3.72 20.74 -4.53
N ARG A 209 2.92 21.79 -4.63
CA ARG A 209 1.89 21.90 -5.68
C ARG A 209 2.50 22.04 -7.07
N ARG A 210 2.02 21.25 -8.00
CA ARG A 210 2.34 21.32 -9.43
C ARG A 210 1.05 21.41 -10.26
N PRO A 211 1.06 22.12 -11.40
CA PRO A 211 0.01 22.02 -12.40
C PRO A 211 -0.18 20.58 -12.86
N TYR A 212 -1.41 20.19 -13.13
CA TYR A 212 -1.71 18.86 -13.65
C TYR A 212 -1.21 18.68 -15.09
N LYS A 213 -0.63 17.52 -15.36
CA LYS A 213 -0.40 17.00 -16.72
C LYS A 213 -1.06 15.63 -16.86
N ASP A 214 -1.57 15.33 -18.04
CA ASP A 214 -2.28 14.08 -18.36
C ASP A 214 -1.41 12.81 -18.25
N ILE A 215 -0.10 12.98 -18.15
CA ILE A 215 0.88 11.91 -18.03
C ILE A 215 1.05 11.37 -16.58
N TYR A 216 0.70 12.14 -15.54
CA TYR A 216 1.07 11.82 -14.15
C TYR A 216 0.32 10.62 -13.57
N VAL A 217 -1.00 10.61 -13.68
CA VAL A 217 -1.86 9.59 -13.07
C VAL A 217 -2.39 8.62 -14.13
N HIS A 218 -2.47 7.31 -13.80
CA HIS A 218 -2.34 6.78 -12.41
C HIS A 218 -1.04 6.00 -12.17
N TYR A 219 -0.12 5.90 -13.09
CA TYR A 219 1.06 5.07 -12.95
C TYR A 219 2.37 5.84 -13.02
N ASN A 220 2.47 6.80 -13.94
CA ASN A 220 3.74 7.44 -14.25
C ASN A 220 4.26 8.37 -13.14
N TRP A 221 3.48 8.64 -12.11
CA TRP A 221 3.93 9.38 -10.93
C TRP A 221 5.22 8.79 -10.32
N HIS A 222 5.46 7.50 -10.48
CA HIS A 222 6.69 6.83 -10.02
C HIS A 222 7.97 7.50 -10.53
N TRP A 223 7.90 8.16 -11.69
CA TRP A 223 9.04 8.73 -12.40
C TRP A 223 9.26 10.22 -12.15
N PHE A 224 8.55 10.79 -11.18
CA PHE A 224 8.63 12.22 -10.85
C PHE A 224 9.00 12.39 -9.37
N TRP A 225 10.08 13.15 -9.10
CA TRP A 225 10.62 13.40 -7.75
C TRP A 225 9.60 13.91 -6.73
N HIS A 226 8.53 14.54 -7.19
CA HIS A 226 7.49 15.05 -6.31
C HIS A 226 6.68 13.95 -5.62
N TRP A 227 6.60 12.76 -6.21
CA TRP A 227 5.61 11.77 -5.80
C TRP A 227 6.13 10.35 -5.70
N GLY A 228 7.16 10.04 -6.48
CA GLY A 228 7.70 8.69 -6.59
C GLY A 228 9.18 8.61 -6.24
N THR A 229 9.69 7.40 -6.29
CA THR A 229 11.05 7.03 -5.90
C THR A 229 11.79 6.27 -7.00
N GLY A 230 11.27 6.33 -8.23
CA GLY A 230 11.84 5.68 -9.41
C GLY A 230 11.77 4.15 -9.40
N GLU A 231 12.44 3.55 -10.36
CA GLU A 231 12.47 2.09 -10.50
C GLU A 231 13.18 1.40 -9.34
N ILE A 232 14.17 2.05 -8.72
CA ILE A 232 14.92 1.47 -7.60
C ILE A 232 13.98 1.10 -6.44
N CYS A 233 13.19 2.04 -5.95
CA CYS A 233 12.26 1.72 -4.86
C CYS A 233 10.96 1.07 -5.36
N ASN A 234 10.64 1.19 -6.65
CA ASN A 234 9.50 0.49 -7.19
C ASN A 234 9.73 -1.03 -7.27
N ASN A 235 10.88 -1.47 -7.75
CA ASN A 235 11.17 -2.88 -7.98
C ASN A 235 12.44 -3.39 -7.31
N ALA A 236 13.59 -2.69 -7.39
CA ALA A 236 14.83 -3.17 -6.78
C ALA A 236 14.74 -3.27 -5.24
N ALA A 237 13.79 -2.59 -4.60
CA ALA A 237 13.50 -2.79 -3.18
C ALA A 237 13.17 -4.26 -2.84
N HIS A 238 12.48 -4.97 -3.72
CA HIS A 238 12.17 -6.40 -3.51
C HIS A 238 13.42 -7.27 -3.61
N GLU A 239 14.25 -7.02 -4.61
CA GLU A 239 15.47 -7.78 -4.86
C GLU A 239 16.50 -7.57 -3.75
N LEU A 240 16.68 -6.32 -3.33
CA LEU A 240 17.57 -5.97 -2.22
C LEU A 240 17.10 -6.55 -0.88
N ASP A 241 15.78 -6.59 -0.65
CA ASP A 241 15.21 -7.15 0.57
C ASP A 241 15.50 -8.66 0.70
N ILE A 242 15.37 -9.41 -0.39
CA ILE A 242 15.70 -10.83 -0.44
C ILE A 242 17.19 -11.08 -0.20
N ALA A 243 18.08 -10.28 -0.84
CA ALA A 243 19.51 -10.40 -0.62
C ALA A 243 19.90 -10.11 0.84
N ARG A 244 19.34 -9.06 1.43
CA ARG A 244 19.55 -8.72 2.83
C ARG A 244 19.06 -9.83 3.76
N TRP A 245 17.93 -10.42 3.48
CA TRP A 245 17.36 -11.53 4.26
C TRP A 245 18.27 -12.76 4.18
N ALA A 246 18.68 -13.16 2.97
CA ALA A 246 19.54 -14.32 2.75
C ALA A 246 20.92 -14.21 3.42
N MET A 247 21.44 -13.00 3.57
CA MET A 247 22.75 -12.72 4.15
C MET A 247 22.67 -12.24 5.61
N ASP A 248 21.49 -12.13 6.19
CA ASP A 248 21.24 -11.57 7.54
C ASP A 248 21.91 -10.21 7.76
N LEU A 249 21.73 -9.28 6.82
CA LEU A 249 22.37 -7.96 6.83
C LEU A 249 21.42 -6.85 7.28
N ASP A 250 21.97 -5.94 8.08
CA ASP A 250 21.33 -4.68 8.42
C ASP A 250 21.66 -3.56 7.41
N PHE A 251 22.22 -2.45 7.84
CA PHE A 251 22.55 -1.32 6.99
C PHE A 251 23.92 -1.51 6.31
N PRO A 252 24.06 -1.07 5.05
CA PRO A 252 25.34 -1.11 4.37
C PRO A 252 26.32 -0.08 4.96
N GLU A 253 27.59 -0.44 5.09
CA GLU A 253 28.67 0.50 5.44
C GLU A 253 29.00 1.44 4.28
N LYS A 254 28.82 0.97 3.04
CA LYS A 254 29.15 1.74 1.84
C LYS A 254 28.17 1.42 0.72
N VAL A 255 27.71 2.46 0.05
CA VAL A 255 26.89 2.37 -1.17
C VAL A 255 27.60 3.10 -2.30
N SER A 256 27.69 2.47 -3.47
CA SER A 256 28.16 3.10 -4.71
C SER A 256 27.10 2.89 -5.79
N VAL A 257 26.75 3.94 -6.51
CA VAL A 257 25.73 3.91 -7.55
C VAL A 257 26.30 4.44 -8.85
N THR A 258 26.03 3.73 -9.94
CA THR A 258 26.22 4.22 -11.29
C THR A 258 24.89 4.16 -12.01
N ALA A 259 24.42 5.27 -12.53
CA ALA A 259 23.13 5.36 -13.19
C ALA A 259 23.23 6.19 -14.48
N GLY A 260 22.32 5.90 -15.42
CA GLY A 260 22.20 6.66 -16.64
C GLY A 260 20.89 6.34 -17.36
N ARG A 261 20.37 7.30 -18.11
CA ARG A 261 19.19 7.15 -18.95
C ARG A 261 19.59 7.11 -20.41
N ASN A 262 19.56 5.92 -21.00
CA ASN A 262 20.00 5.68 -22.37
C ASN A 262 18.85 5.61 -23.38
N PHE A 263 17.60 5.44 -22.91
CA PHE A 263 16.40 5.32 -23.74
C PHE A 263 15.40 6.41 -23.38
N TYR A 264 14.58 6.82 -24.35
CA TYR A 264 13.50 7.78 -24.18
C TYR A 264 13.93 9.08 -23.47
N VAL A 265 15.13 9.57 -23.79
CA VAL A 265 15.77 10.72 -23.13
C VAL A 265 15.00 12.04 -23.30
N LYS A 266 14.04 12.08 -24.21
CA LYS A 266 13.18 13.25 -24.48
C LYS A 266 11.82 13.17 -23.76
N ASP A 267 11.53 12.08 -23.09
CA ASP A 267 10.29 11.92 -22.33
C ASP A 267 10.33 12.75 -21.03
N ASP A 268 9.16 13.05 -20.51
CA ASP A 268 8.99 13.94 -19.35
C ASP A 268 9.44 13.35 -17.99
N TRP A 269 9.86 12.10 -17.92
CA TRP A 269 10.32 11.54 -16.64
C TRP A 269 11.57 12.24 -16.08
N GLU A 270 11.55 12.43 -14.77
CA GLU A 270 12.64 13.08 -14.03
C GLU A 270 13.64 12.05 -13.49
N MET A 271 13.20 10.82 -13.25
CA MET A 271 14.02 9.68 -12.81
C MET A 271 13.51 8.38 -13.42
N TYR A 272 14.37 7.36 -13.40
CA TYR A 272 14.06 6.05 -13.97
C TYR A 272 14.15 4.96 -12.91
#